data_f552132af29ebf4ccb8514e7a1cf9146
#
_entry.id   f552132af29ebf4ccb8514e7a1cf9146
#
_cell.length_a   1.000
_cell.length_b   1.000
_cell.length_c   1.000
_cell.angle_alpha   90.00
_cell.angle_beta   90.00
_cell.angle_gamma   90.00
#
_symmetry.space_group_name_H-M   'P 1'
#
loop_
_entity.id
_entity.type
_entity.pdbx_description
1 polymer ?
#
loop_
_entity_poly.entity_id
_entity_poly.type
_entity_poly.pdbx_seq_one_letter_code
_entity_poly.pdbx_strand_id
1 'polypeptide(L)'
;TEVGMKDHRIHDIGILRHDRGIYHSASLTEAIHFVKDCDYLCGHNIVHHDAKYLFPNGQRQWTLVDTLYISPLLFPQHSCHRLTKDDKLLSEQANNPVNDCEKDLDLLQEEIDKWAGLPQEKRQIYAGLLTRQPEFQGFLDMVNASGRVRNLPRLIADVYKGLVCSHADMAMMTRRYPRELAYALALTETTDHCSATPG
;
A
#
# COMPACT_ATOMS: atom_id res chain seq x y z
N THR A 1 -13.74 -6.85 0.05
CA THR A 1 -14.86 -7.72 -0.39
C THR A 1 -14.53 -9.18 -0.12
N GLU A 2 -15.54 -9.97 0.31
CA GLU A 2 -15.45 -11.43 0.34
C GLU A 2 -16.01 -12.03 -0.93
N VAL A 3 -15.22 -12.90 -1.58
CA VAL A 3 -15.56 -13.54 -2.84
C VAL A 3 -15.49 -15.04 -2.71
N GLY A 4 -16.53 -15.73 -3.15
CA GLY A 4 -16.58 -17.18 -3.10
C GLY A 4 -15.50 -17.83 -3.98
N MET A 5 -14.72 -18.74 -3.41
CA MET A 5 -13.63 -19.43 -4.13
C MET A 5 -14.12 -20.32 -5.28
N LYS A 6 -15.36 -20.81 -5.21
CA LYS A 6 -15.93 -21.75 -6.21
C LYS A 6 -16.72 -21.05 -7.30
N ASP A 7 -17.44 -19.99 -6.97
CA ASP A 7 -18.37 -19.32 -7.88
C ASP A 7 -17.87 -17.94 -8.36
N HIS A 8 -16.78 -17.42 -7.76
CA HIS A 8 -16.20 -16.11 -8.04
C HIS A 8 -17.22 -14.95 -7.91
N ARG A 9 -18.24 -15.12 -7.07
CA ARG A 9 -19.25 -14.09 -6.79
C ARG A 9 -18.92 -13.36 -5.50
N ILE A 10 -19.34 -12.11 -5.44
CA ILE A 10 -19.30 -11.34 -4.20
C ILE A 10 -20.34 -11.93 -3.25
N HIS A 11 -19.89 -12.35 -2.08
CA HIS A 11 -20.74 -12.89 -1.02
C HIS A 11 -20.99 -11.83 0.06
N ASP A 12 -20.02 -10.95 0.27
CA ASP A 12 -20.13 -9.91 1.28
C ASP A 12 -19.24 -8.70 0.96
N ILE A 13 -19.72 -7.50 1.31
CA ILE A 13 -19.00 -6.23 1.14
C ILE A 13 -19.07 -5.46 2.45
N GLY A 14 -17.92 -5.20 3.06
CA GLY A 14 -17.78 -4.25 4.16
C GLY A 14 -17.16 -2.95 3.65
N ILE A 15 -17.72 -1.83 4.06
CA ILE A 15 -17.16 -0.50 3.80
C ILE A 15 -17.31 0.35 5.07
N LEU A 16 -16.23 1.04 5.43
CA LEU A 16 -16.20 1.98 6.51
C LEU A 16 -16.01 3.40 5.95
N ARG A 17 -16.89 4.33 6.34
CA ARG A 17 -16.78 5.75 6.01
C ARG A 17 -16.83 6.59 7.27
N HIS A 18 -15.94 7.55 7.39
CA HIS A 18 -15.89 8.45 8.54
C HIS A 18 -17.18 9.28 8.73
N ASP A 19 -17.80 9.71 7.63
CA ASP A 19 -18.97 10.61 7.63
C ASP A 19 -20.34 9.90 7.61
N ARG A 20 -20.38 8.61 7.22
CA ARG A 20 -21.64 7.84 7.04
C ARG A 20 -21.68 6.51 7.79
N GLY A 21 -20.63 6.16 8.50
CA GLY A 21 -20.54 4.91 9.25
C GLY A 21 -20.26 3.70 8.40
N ILE A 22 -20.90 2.58 8.68
CA ILE A 22 -20.60 1.27 8.13
C ILE A 22 -21.67 0.86 7.13
N TYR A 23 -21.23 0.34 5.98
CA TYR A 23 -22.03 -0.45 5.05
C TYR A 23 -21.59 -1.92 5.11
N HIS A 24 -22.56 -2.83 5.20
CA HIS A 24 -22.32 -4.27 5.24
C HIS A 24 -23.48 -5.00 4.53
N SER A 25 -23.23 -5.48 3.33
CA SER A 25 -24.21 -6.21 2.51
C SER A 25 -23.54 -6.83 1.28
N ALA A 26 -24.21 -7.77 0.62
CA ALA A 26 -23.78 -8.34 -0.65
C ALA A 26 -24.18 -7.50 -1.89
N SER A 27 -24.88 -6.39 -1.71
CA SER A 27 -25.38 -5.56 -2.82
C SER A 27 -24.31 -4.63 -3.39
N LEU A 28 -23.71 -4.99 -4.52
CA LEU A 28 -22.73 -4.15 -5.21
C LEU A 28 -23.29 -2.78 -5.61
N THR A 29 -24.53 -2.72 -6.05
CA THR A 29 -25.17 -1.46 -6.46
C THR A 29 -25.28 -0.48 -5.30
N GLU A 30 -25.68 -0.96 -4.12
CA GLU A 30 -25.78 -0.13 -2.92
C GLU A 30 -24.39 0.27 -2.40
N ALA A 31 -23.41 -0.65 -2.46
CA ALA A 31 -22.01 -0.36 -2.11
C ALA A 31 -21.44 0.78 -2.96
N ILE A 32 -21.63 0.71 -4.29
CA ILE A 32 -21.22 1.77 -5.22
C ILE A 32 -21.93 3.09 -4.89
N HIS A 33 -23.23 3.05 -4.60
CA HIS A 33 -23.97 4.23 -4.20
C HIS A 33 -23.48 4.84 -2.88
N PHE A 34 -23.06 3.99 -1.95
CA PHE A 34 -22.53 4.41 -0.64
C PHE A 34 -21.20 5.18 -0.76
N VAL A 35 -20.37 4.84 -1.77
CA VAL A 35 -19.05 5.47 -1.98
C VAL A 35 -19.01 6.49 -3.13
N LYS A 36 -20.12 6.78 -3.79
CA LYS A 36 -20.18 7.57 -5.04
C LYS A 36 -19.55 8.96 -4.99
N ASP A 37 -19.51 9.56 -3.80
CA ASP A 37 -19.00 10.92 -3.52
C ASP A 37 -17.65 10.91 -2.77
N CYS A 38 -16.97 9.76 -2.71
CA CYS A 38 -15.61 9.66 -2.23
C CYS A 38 -14.60 9.96 -3.35
N ASP A 39 -13.46 10.54 -3.01
CA ASP A 39 -12.33 10.72 -3.93
C ASP A 39 -11.41 9.49 -3.92
N TYR A 40 -11.25 8.88 -2.75
CA TYR A 40 -10.37 7.74 -2.51
C TYR A 40 -11.13 6.54 -1.98
N LEU A 41 -10.71 5.35 -2.42
CA LEU A 41 -11.06 4.08 -1.80
C LEU A 41 -9.78 3.39 -1.35
N CYS A 42 -9.70 3.09 -0.05
CA CYS A 42 -8.60 2.32 0.53
C CYS A 42 -9.00 0.86 0.71
N GLY A 43 -8.03 -0.04 0.55
CA GLY A 43 -8.19 -1.45 0.83
C GLY A 43 -6.89 -2.21 0.74
N HIS A 44 -6.80 -3.30 1.48
CA HIS A 44 -5.65 -4.18 1.47
C HIS A 44 -5.69 -5.12 0.26
N ASN A 45 -4.81 -4.90 -0.72
CA ASN A 45 -4.82 -5.54 -2.04
C ASN A 45 -5.99 -5.10 -2.94
N ILE A 46 -6.53 -3.90 -2.73
CA ILE A 46 -7.71 -3.41 -3.46
C ILE A 46 -7.49 -3.34 -4.97
N VAL A 47 -6.27 -3.00 -5.42
CA VAL A 47 -5.95 -2.84 -6.85
C VAL A 47 -6.06 -4.16 -7.60
N HIS A 48 -5.63 -5.26 -7.01
CA HIS A 48 -5.59 -6.57 -7.67
C HIS A 48 -6.70 -7.53 -7.24
N HIS A 49 -7.32 -7.29 -6.09
CA HIS A 49 -8.40 -8.13 -5.60
C HIS A 49 -9.78 -7.47 -5.80
N ASP A 50 -10.09 -6.43 -5.06
CA ASP A 50 -11.45 -5.89 -5.01
C ASP A 50 -11.84 -5.15 -6.28
N ALA A 51 -10.91 -4.41 -6.90
CA ALA A 51 -11.18 -3.58 -8.05
C ALA A 51 -11.77 -4.33 -9.25
N LYS A 52 -11.40 -5.59 -9.46
CA LYS A 52 -11.92 -6.42 -10.55
C LYS A 52 -13.40 -6.79 -10.37
N TYR A 53 -13.87 -6.84 -9.11
CA TYR A 53 -15.26 -7.12 -8.78
C TYR A 53 -16.09 -5.84 -8.69
N LEU A 54 -15.51 -4.80 -8.07
CA LEU A 54 -16.18 -3.50 -7.92
C LEU A 54 -16.33 -2.76 -9.26
N PHE A 55 -15.36 -2.94 -10.18
CA PHE A 55 -15.28 -2.21 -11.44
C PHE A 55 -15.06 -3.14 -12.65
N PRO A 56 -15.96 -4.07 -12.93
CA PRO A 56 -15.76 -5.11 -13.97
C PRO A 56 -15.55 -4.51 -15.37
N ASN A 57 -16.05 -3.29 -15.62
CA ASN A 57 -15.88 -2.58 -16.88
C ASN A 57 -14.64 -1.69 -16.95
N GLY A 58 -13.77 -1.73 -15.93
CA GLY A 58 -12.54 -0.95 -15.87
C GLY A 58 -12.72 0.57 -15.64
N GLN A 59 -13.95 1.07 -15.64
CA GLN A 59 -14.24 2.48 -15.34
C GLN A 59 -14.11 2.72 -13.85
N ARG A 60 -13.14 3.56 -13.47
CA ARG A 60 -12.89 3.96 -12.08
C ARG A 60 -13.15 5.44 -11.94
N GLN A 61 -14.02 5.81 -11.02
CA GLN A 61 -14.22 7.22 -10.62
C GLN A 61 -13.44 7.58 -9.35
N TRP A 62 -12.83 6.59 -8.70
CA TRP A 62 -12.09 6.76 -7.46
C TRP A 62 -10.59 6.49 -7.64
N THR A 63 -9.79 7.17 -6.86
CA THR A 63 -8.38 6.86 -6.68
C THR A 63 -8.24 5.72 -5.66
N LEU A 64 -7.58 4.63 -6.04
CA LEU A 64 -7.41 3.46 -5.17
C LEU A 64 -6.11 3.57 -4.37
N VAL A 65 -6.20 3.40 -3.06
CA VAL A 65 -5.07 3.33 -2.13
C VAL A 65 -4.91 1.90 -1.65
N ASP A 66 -3.74 1.30 -1.89
CA ASP A 66 -3.47 -0.12 -1.61
C ASP A 66 -2.42 -0.28 -0.51
N THR A 67 -2.85 -0.58 0.71
CA THR A 67 -1.97 -0.71 1.87
C THR A 67 -1.04 -1.92 1.78
N LEU A 68 -1.41 -3.01 1.08
CA LEU A 68 -0.55 -4.19 0.95
C LEU A 68 0.80 -3.88 0.29
N TYR A 69 0.83 -2.96 -0.68
CA TYR A 69 2.05 -2.61 -1.40
C TYR A 69 2.85 -1.51 -0.72
N ILE A 70 2.20 -0.67 0.08
CA ILE A 70 2.86 0.38 0.86
C ILE A 70 3.54 -0.19 2.10
N SER A 71 2.91 -1.16 2.78
CA SER A 71 3.40 -1.75 4.02
C SER A 71 4.85 -2.28 3.93
N PRO A 72 5.27 -3.07 2.91
CA PRO A 72 6.66 -3.52 2.82
C PRO A 72 7.67 -2.39 2.59
N LEU A 73 7.24 -1.28 2.01
CA LEU A 73 8.08 -0.11 1.79
C LEU A 73 8.38 0.63 3.10
N LEU A 74 7.38 0.76 3.97
CA LEU A 74 7.46 1.57 5.18
C LEU A 74 7.81 0.77 6.43
N PHE A 75 7.48 -0.53 6.43
CA PHE A 75 7.74 -1.46 7.53
C PHE A 75 8.53 -2.69 7.06
N PRO A 76 9.70 -2.52 6.42
CA PRO A 76 10.44 -3.62 5.81
C PRO A 76 10.90 -4.69 6.81
N GLN A 77 10.88 -4.39 8.12
CA GLN A 77 11.22 -5.33 9.19
C GLN A 77 10.10 -6.32 9.52
N HIS A 78 8.86 -6.07 9.07
CA HIS A 78 7.76 -6.99 9.31
C HIS A 78 7.90 -8.24 8.46
N SER A 79 7.78 -9.41 9.07
CA SER A 79 7.89 -10.70 8.37
C SER A 79 6.64 -11.03 7.53
N CYS A 80 5.53 -10.36 7.81
CA CYS A 80 4.25 -10.54 7.11
C CYS A 80 3.54 -9.18 7.00
N HIS A 81 3.02 -8.91 5.81
CA HIS A 81 2.27 -7.67 5.50
C HIS A 81 0.78 -7.93 5.25
N ARG A 82 0.29 -9.14 5.54
CA ARG A 82 -1.15 -9.43 5.49
C ARG A 82 -1.83 -8.86 6.72
N LEU A 83 -3.08 -8.42 6.58
CA LEU A 83 -3.92 -8.09 7.73
C LEU A 83 -4.03 -9.32 8.63
N THR A 84 -3.65 -9.17 9.90
CA THR A 84 -3.71 -10.27 10.87
C THR A 84 -5.16 -10.53 11.23
N LYS A 85 -5.60 -11.79 11.05
CA LYS A 85 -6.88 -12.25 11.60
C LYS A 85 -6.67 -12.49 13.09
N ASP A 86 -7.58 -11.96 13.91
CA ASP A 86 -7.57 -12.26 15.36
C ASP A 86 -7.98 -13.70 15.57
N ASP A 87 -7.03 -14.56 15.94
CA ASP A 87 -7.26 -15.98 16.27
C ASP A 87 -8.21 -16.20 17.47
N LYS A 88 -8.56 -15.12 18.18
CA LYS A 88 -9.46 -15.13 19.35
C LYS A 88 -10.93 -14.91 19.00
N LEU A 89 -11.24 -14.52 17.76
CA LEU A 89 -12.62 -14.31 17.34
C LEU A 89 -13.26 -15.65 16.95
N LEU A 90 -14.52 -15.84 17.35
CA LEU A 90 -15.36 -16.95 16.85
C LEU A 90 -15.39 -16.89 15.32
N SER A 91 -15.46 -18.04 14.65
CA SER A 91 -15.31 -18.17 13.20
C SER A 91 -16.19 -17.23 12.35
N GLU A 92 -17.37 -16.86 12.86
CA GLU A 92 -18.28 -15.90 12.21
C GLU A 92 -17.81 -14.45 12.33
N GLN A 93 -17.08 -14.10 13.40
CA GLN A 93 -16.50 -12.76 13.59
C GLN A 93 -15.16 -12.60 12.86
N ALA A 94 -14.43 -13.70 12.66
CA ALA A 94 -13.13 -13.69 11.98
C ALA A 94 -13.21 -13.39 10.47
N ASN A 95 -14.38 -13.54 9.87
CA ASN A 95 -14.63 -13.30 8.44
C ASN A 95 -15.58 -12.11 8.20
N ASN A 96 -15.71 -11.19 9.16
CA ASN A 96 -16.48 -9.97 8.96
C ASN A 96 -15.64 -8.95 8.18
N PRO A 97 -16.01 -8.58 6.94
CA PRO A 97 -15.24 -7.63 6.13
C PRO A 97 -15.18 -6.21 6.71
N VAL A 98 -16.04 -5.87 7.66
CA VAL A 98 -15.98 -4.59 8.38
C VAL A 98 -14.78 -4.55 9.33
N ASN A 99 -14.47 -5.64 10.03
CA ASN A 99 -13.30 -5.72 10.91
C ASN A 99 -12.00 -5.56 10.11
N ASP A 100 -11.98 -6.07 8.87
CA ASP A 100 -10.82 -5.90 7.98
C ASP A 100 -10.70 -4.44 7.53
N CYS A 101 -11.82 -3.71 7.33
CA CYS A 101 -11.80 -2.28 7.04
C CYS A 101 -11.23 -1.44 8.20
N GLU A 102 -11.57 -1.77 9.45
CA GLU A 102 -11.03 -1.07 10.62
C GLU A 102 -9.51 -1.25 10.72
N LYS A 103 -9.02 -2.48 10.57
CA LYS A 103 -7.59 -2.78 10.59
C LYS A 103 -6.83 -2.13 9.43
N ASP A 104 -7.45 -2.08 8.26
CA ASP A 104 -6.85 -1.44 7.09
C ASP A 104 -6.78 0.08 7.25
N LEU A 105 -7.78 0.69 7.91
CA LEU A 105 -7.75 2.11 8.26
C LEU A 105 -6.62 2.43 9.25
N ASP A 106 -6.45 1.61 10.29
CA ASP A 106 -5.38 1.76 11.26
C ASP A 106 -4.01 1.65 10.57
N LEU A 107 -3.84 0.63 9.72
CA LEU A 107 -2.62 0.44 8.93
C LEU A 107 -2.34 1.63 8.01
N LEU A 108 -3.36 2.14 7.31
CA LEU A 108 -3.21 3.32 6.44
C LEU A 108 -2.74 4.54 7.24
N GLN A 109 -3.28 4.75 8.45
CA GLN A 109 -2.85 5.86 9.31
C GLN A 109 -1.38 5.71 9.71
N GLU A 110 -0.97 4.50 10.11
CA GLU A 110 0.43 4.20 10.43
C GLU A 110 1.35 4.43 9.22
N GLU A 111 0.92 4.05 8.02
CA GLU A 111 1.65 4.27 6.76
C GLU A 111 1.82 5.76 6.45
N ILE A 112 0.76 6.56 6.62
CA ILE A 112 0.81 8.02 6.44
C ILE A 112 1.77 8.65 7.43
N ASP A 113 1.70 8.30 8.71
CA ASP A 113 2.56 8.83 9.76
C ASP A 113 4.02 8.45 9.52
N LYS A 114 4.26 7.19 9.14
CA LYS A 114 5.61 6.71 8.80
C LYS A 114 6.19 7.43 7.59
N TRP A 115 5.38 7.61 6.53
CA TRP A 115 5.77 8.37 5.35
C TRP A 115 6.12 9.82 5.70
N ALA A 116 5.31 10.48 6.51
CA ALA A 116 5.56 11.86 6.95
C ALA A 116 6.87 11.98 7.74
N GLY A 117 7.22 10.97 8.53
CA GLY A 117 8.47 10.89 9.29
C GLY A 117 9.72 10.57 8.48
N LEU A 118 9.60 10.14 7.22
CA LEU A 118 10.77 9.87 6.38
C LEU A 118 11.52 11.17 6.01
N PRO A 119 12.87 11.13 5.89
CA PRO A 119 13.65 12.22 5.30
C PRO A 119 13.13 12.61 3.91
N GLN A 120 13.23 13.89 3.57
CA GLN A 120 12.70 14.41 2.30
C GLN A 120 13.32 13.70 1.09
N GLU A 121 14.61 13.44 1.11
CA GLU A 121 15.32 12.77 0.01
C GLU A 121 14.81 11.34 -0.20
N LYS A 122 14.50 10.61 0.87
CA LYS A 122 13.93 9.26 0.78
C LYS A 122 12.53 9.28 0.19
N ARG A 123 11.68 10.21 0.64
CA ARG A 123 10.34 10.42 0.05
C ARG A 123 10.43 10.73 -1.44
N GLN A 124 11.39 11.57 -1.85
CA GLN A 124 11.64 11.87 -3.26
C GLN A 124 12.09 10.64 -4.05
N ILE A 125 12.97 9.80 -3.48
CA ILE A 125 13.42 8.56 -4.11
C ILE A 125 12.25 7.60 -4.31
N TYR A 126 11.49 7.32 -3.26
CA TYR A 126 10.36 6.40 -3.35
C TYR A 126 9.26 6.91 -4.29
N ALA A 127 8.90 8.20 -4.21
CA ALA A 127 7.96 8.79 -5.14
C ALA A 127 8.47 8.73 -6.60
N GLY A 128 9.76 9.02 -6.83
CA GLY A 128 10.39 8.95 -8.15
C GLY A 128 10.39 7.54 -8.75
N LEU A 129 10.58 6.51 -7.93
CA LEU A 129 10.55 5.12 -8.35
C LEU A 129 9.11 4.63 -8.61
N LEU A 130 8.16 5.01 -7.75
CA LEU A 130 6.87 4.32 -7.64
C LEU A 130 5.69 5.06 -8.28
N THR A 131 5.82 6.33 -8.66
CA THR A 131 4.71 7.13 -9.21
C THR A 131 4.07 6.55 -10.49
N ARG A 132 4.75 5.63 -11.18
CA ARG A 132 4.23 4.94 -12.37
C ARG A 132 3.72 3.53 -12.09
N GLN A 133 3.76 3.09 -10.84
CA GLN A 133 3.29 1.78 -10.42
C GLN A 133 1.85 1.93 -9.92
N PRO A 134 0.86 1.25 -10.52
CA PRO A 134 -0.56 1.44 -10.19
C PRO A 134 -0.88 1.25 -8.71
N GLU A 135 -0.17 0.33 -8.06
CA GLU A 135 -0.37 -0.02 -6.65
C GLU A 135 0.01 1.10 -5.67
N PHE A 136 0.84 2.06 -6.13
CA PHE A 136 1.36 3.14 -5.29
C PHE A 136 0.76 4.51 -5.62
N GLN A 137 0.16 4.66 -6.81
CA GLN A 137 -0.31 5.95 -7.30
C GLN A 137 -1.27 6.63 -6.33
N GLY A 138 -2.25 5.89 -5.82
CA GLY A 138 -3.26 6.46 -4.93
C GLY A 138 -2.70 6.93 -3.61
N PHE A 139 -1.78 6.18 -3.01
CA PHE A 139 -1.10 6.60 -1.79
C PHE A 139 -0.24 7.84 -2.03
N LEU A 140 0.58 7.84 -3.09
CA LEU A 140 1.45 8.97 -3.40
C LEU A 140 0.65 10.24 -3.70
N ASP A 141 -0.51 10.11 -4.34
CA ASP A 141 -1.45 11.22 -4.58
C ASP A 141 -2.03 11.73 -3.26
N MET A 142 -2.52 10.84 -2.40
CA MET A 142 -3.08 11.16 -1.09
C MET A 142 -2.09 11.93 -0.19
N VAL A 143 -0.81 11.53 -0.19
CA VAL A 143 0.24 12.22 0.60
C VAL A 143 0.91 13.37 -0.16
N ASN A 144 0.37 13.78 -1.30
CA ASN A 144 0.88 14.86 -2.17
C ASN A 144 2.37 14.67 -2.55
N ALA A 145 2.79 13.44 -2.80
CA ALA A 145 4.15 13.12 -3.14
C ALA A 145 4.42 13.30 -4.66
N SER A 146 5.41 14.12 -5.00
CA SER A 146 5.81 14.33 -6.39
C SER A 146 6.90 13.35 -6.82
N GLY A 147 6.64 12.56 -7.85
CA GLY A 147 7.64 11.69 -8.49
C GLY A 147 8.65 12.40 -9.39
N ARG A 148 8.63 13.75 -9.46
CA ARG A 148 9.53 14.52 -10.33
C ARG A 148 10.88 14.73 -9.65
N VAL A 149 11.85 13.87 -9.98
CA VAL A 149 13.24 13.99 -9.52
C VAL A 149 14.14 14.18 -10.72
N ARG A 150 14.99 15.21 -10.73
CA ARG A 150 15.83 15.59 -11.87
C ARG A 150 16.84 14.50 -12.27
N ASN A 151 17.44 13.83 -11.29
CA ASN A 151 18.40 12.74 -11.50
C ASN A 151 18.24 11.70 -10.41
N LEU A 152 17.23 10.86 -10.55
CA LEU A 152 16.90 9.84 -9.56
C LEU A 152 18.04 8.84 -9.29
N PRO A 153 18.76 8.30 -10.32
CA PRO A 153 19.89 7.40 -10.08
C PRO A 153 20.97 8.01 -9.21
N ARG A 154 21.30 9.30 -9.44
CA ARG A 154 22.31 10.00 -8.66
C ARG A 154 21.84 10.27 -7.22
N LEU A 155 20.59 10.69 -7.04
CA LEU A 155 20.04 10.91 -5.71
C LEU A 155 20.07 9.61 -4.87
N ILE A 156 19.75 8.46 -5.47
CA ILE A 156 19.86 7.15 -4.80
C ILE A 156 21.31 6.87 -4.40
N ALA A 157 22.26 7.05 -5.32
CA ALA A 157 23.67 6.81 -5.04
C ALA A 157 24.24 7.71 -3.92
N ASP A 158 23.77 8.95 -3.85
CA ASP A 158 24.19 9.91 -2.84
C ASP A 158 23.59 9.59 -1.46
N VAL A 159 22.28 9.28 -1.39
CA VAL A 159 21.55 9.00 -0.13
C VAL A 159 21.93 7.65 0.45
N TYR A 160 22.10 6.63 -0.40
CA TYR A 160 22.44 5.25 0.00
C TYR A 160 23.93 4.93 -0.21
N LYS A 161 24.78 5.95 -0.13
CA LYS A 161 26.25 5.78 -0.24
C LYS A 161 26.78 4.82 0.81
N GLY A 162 27.49 3.78 0.35
CA GLY A 162 28.02 2.72 1.20
C GLY A 162 27.08 1.57 1.47
N LEU A 163 25.77 1.74 1.24
CA LEU A 163 24.77 0.67 1.35
C LEU A 163 24.48 0.03 -0.02
N VAL A 164 24.68 0.78 -1.10
CA VAL A 164 24.49 0.30 -2.48
C VAL A 164 25.86 0.12 -3.14
N CYS A 165 26.00 -0.97 -3.89
CA CYS A 165 27.24 -1.27 -4.64
C CYS A 165 27.55 -0.12 -5.62
N SER A 166 28.79 0.41 -5.56
CA SER A 166 29.24 1.52 -6.40
C SER A 166 29.28 1.17 -7.91
N HIS A 167 29.27 -0.11 -8.25
CA HIS A 167 29.24 -0.61 -9.65
C HIS A 167 27.83 -0.94 -10.13
N ALA A 168 26.80 -0.74 -9.32
CA ALA A 168 25.43 -1.01 -9.72
C ALA A 168 24.95 0.00 -10.77
N ASP A 169 24.36 -0.49 -11.86
CA ASP A 169 23.76 0.37 -12.89
C ASP A 169 22.40 0.91 -12.38
N MET A 170 22.46 1.97 -11.57
CA MET A 170 21.28 2.63 -11.02
C MET A 170 20.34 3.17 -12.10
N ALA A 171 20.86 3.57 -13.26
CA ALA A 171 20.03 4.07 -14.35
C ALA A 171 19.19 2.96 -14.97
N MET A 172 19.75 1.78 -15.11
CA MET A 172 19.02 0.59 -15.55
C MET A 172 18.03 0.13 -14.50
N MET A 173 18.43 0.05 -13.24
CA MET A 173 17.58 -0.43 -12.14
C MET A 173 16.36 0.48 -11.90
N THR A 174 16.53 1.80 -11.87
CA THR A 174 15.43 2.76 -11.72
C THR A 174 14.41 2.69 -12.86
N ARG A 175 14.83 2.30 -14.05
CA ARG A 175 13.96 2.20 -15.22
C ARG A 175 13.26 0.84 -15.31
N ARG A 176 13.97 -0.25 -15.00
CA ARG A 176 13.54 -1.61 -15.31
C ARG A 176 12.92 -2.33 -14.10
N TYR A 177 13.37 -1.99 -12.89
CA TYR A 177 12.97 -2.64 -11.64
C TYR A 177 12.67 -1.62 -10.53
N PRO A 178 11.81 -0.59 -10.79
CA PRO A 178 11.63 0.50 -9.85
C PRO A 178 11.01 0.06 -8.51
N ARG A 179 10.05 -0.85 -8.52
CA ARG A 179 9.39 -1.37 -7.31
C ARG A 179 10.35 -2.24 -6.48
N GLU A 180 11.03 -3.17 -7.13
CA GLU A 180 11.99 -4.06 -6.48
C GLU A 180 13.16 -3.26 -5.89
N LEU A 181 13.61 -2.23 -6.59
CA LEU A 181 14.64 -1.32 -6.10
C LEU A 181 14.14 -0.54 -4.87
N ALA A 182 12.92 -0.03 -4.88
CA ALA A 182 12.36 0.68 -3.73
C ALA A 182 12.32 -0.20 -2.48
N TYR A 183 11.84 -1.44 -2.60
CA TYR A 183 11.84 -2.39 -1.49
C TYR A 183 13.25 -2.80 -1.04
N ALA A 184 14.18 -3.01 -1.97
CA ALA A 184 15.56 -3.30 -1.62
C ALA A 184 16.21 -2.16 -0.84
N LEU A 185 15.98 -0.90 -1.24
CA LEU A 185 16.46 0.28 -0.52
C LEU A 185 15.85 0.37 0.88
N ALA A 186 14.55 0.11 1.04
CA ALA A 186 13.89 0.09 2.35
C ALA A 186 14.50 -0.98 3.27
N LEU A 187 14.81 -2.16 2.76
CA LEU A 187 15.43 -3.25 3.50
C LEU A 187 16.86 -2.93 3.97
N THR A 188 17.63 -2.13 3.23
CA THR A 188 19.02 -1.79 3.65
C THR A 188 19.04 -1.05 4.98
N GLU A 189 17.98 -0.34 5.33
CA GLU A 189 17.88 0.43 6.58
C GLU A 189 17.67 -0.44 7.82
N THR A 190 17.20 -1.68 7.65
CA THR A 190 16.97 -2.60 8.76
C THR A 190 18.26 -3.31 9.20
N THR A 191 19.25 -3.43 8.31
CA THR A 191 20.51 -4.14 8.59
C THR A 191 21.49 -3.33 9.42
N ASP A 192 21.41 -2.00 9.41
CA ASP A 192 22.31 -1.14 10.18
C ASP A 192 22.08 -1.20 11.71
N HIS A 193 20.91 -1.66 12.16
CA HIS A 193 20.62 -1.82 13.59
C HIS A 193 21.14 -3.13 14.20
N CYS A 194 21.57 -4.10 13.38
CA CYS A 194 22.10 -5.38 13.89
C CYS A 194 23.61 -5.36 14.16
N SER A 195 24.36 -4.33 13.77
CA SER A 195 25.83 -4.29 13.89
C SER A 195 26.35 -3.51 15.12
N ALA A 196 25.49 -3.03 16.00
CA ALA A 196 25.89 -2.25 17.19
C ALA A 196 25.63 -3.02 18.50
N THR A 197 26.24 -4.20 18.64
CA THR A 197 26.57 -4.76 19.97
C THR A 197 28.07 -5.04 20.00
N PRO A 198 28.88 -4.18 20.63
CA PRO A 198 30.23 -4.58 21.01
C PRO A 198 30.12 -5.59 22.16
N GLY A 199 30.74 -6.79 21.99
CA GLY A 199 30.98 -7.73 23.06
C GLY A 199 31.93 -7.17 24.13
#